data_3eba38771e5ccb09eaa88f4489631893
#
_entry.id   3eba38771e5ccb09eaa88f4489631893
#
_cell.length_a   1.000
_cell.length_b   1.000
_cell.length_c   1.000
_cell.angle_alpha   90.00
_cell.angle_beta   90.00
_cell.angle_gamma   90.00
#
_symmetry.space_group_name_H-M   'P 1'
#
loop_
_entity.id
_entity.type
_entity.pdbx_description
1 polymer ?
#
loop_
_entity_poly.entity_id
_entity_poly.type
_entity_poly.pdbx_seq_one_letter_code
_entity_poly.pdbx_strand_id
1 'polypeptide(L)'
;MNRQIVKLFAFIVALFGVLVGFTSYWSVFEAKALKEKEVNRRPLLETQQIRRGRILAADGTVIAKSIGKGRGPEKRYVRRYPEGSLFGHPIGYSFVSQGDAEFERFHNEALVGEESEFESILDQILGRNQEGNDIVTNLDAEAQRVALADLEE
;
A
#
# COMPACT_ATOMS: atom_id res chain seq x y z
N MET A 1 -4.23 21.08 -56.16
CA MET A 1 -3.53 20.40 -55.06
C MET A 1 -2.98 19.08 -55.55
N ASN A 2 -1.75 18.76 -55.25
CA ASN A 2 -1.05 17.61 -55.80
C ASN A 2 -1.62 16.33 -55.15
N ARG A 3 -2.26 15.44 -55.92
CA ARG A 3 -2.90 14.19 -55.43
C ARG A 3 -1.95 13.32 -54.62
N GLN A 4 -0.66 13.45 -54.83
CA GLN A 4 0.37 12.73 -54.04
C GLN A 4 0.51 13.29 -52.65
N ILE A 5 0.41 14.60 -52.44
CA ILE A 5 0.46 15.24 -51.11
C ILE A 5 -0.74 14.80 -50.27
N VAL A 6 -1.94 14.74 -50.86
CA VAL A 6 -3.15 14.28 -50.16
C VAL A 6 -3.03 12.81 -49.76
N LYS A 7 -2.47 11.95 -50.63
CA LYS A 7 -2.23 10.55 -50.29
C LYS A 7 -1.23 10.38 -49.17
N LEU A 8 -0.13 11.16 -49.20
CA LEU A 8 0.87 11.14 -48.15
C LEU A 8 0.27 11.62 -46.81
N PHE A 9 -0.49 12.70 -46.84
CA PHE A 9 -1.17 13.22 -45.65
C PHE A 9 -2.14 12.19 -45.05
N ALA A 10 -2.99 11.57 -45.88
CA ALA A 10 -3.91 10.53 -45.44
C ALA A 10 -3.19 9.31 -44.86
N PHE A 11 -2.06 8.92 -45.45
CA PHE A 11 -1.21 7.84 -44.92
C PHE A 11 -0.64 8.17 -43.55
N ILE A 12 -0.11 9.40 -43.36
CA ILE A 12 0.42 9.84 -42.05
C ILE A 12 -0.68 9.87 -40.97
N VAL A 13 -1.86 10.39 -41.30
CA VAL A 13 -3.02 10.44 -40.41
C VAL A 13 -3.46 9.02 -40.02
N ALA A 14 -3.51 8.09 -40.96
CA ALA A 14 -3.87 6.70 -40.73
C ALA A 14 -2.83 6.03 -39.79
N LEU A 15 -1.54 6.26 -40.04
CA LEU A 15 -0.46 5.72 -39.24
C LEU A 15 -0.50 6.27 -37.79
N PHE A 16 -0.78 7.55 -37.62
CA PHE A 16 -0.96 8.18 -36.32
C PHE A 16 -2.19 7.62 -35.57
N GLY A 17 -3.31 7.40 -36.33
CA GLY A 17 -4.51 6.76 -35.78
C GLY A 17 -4.23 5.36 -35.23
N VAL A 18 -3.48 4.55 -35.98
CA VAL A 18 -3.05 3.21 -35.54
C VAL A 18 -2.18 3.30 -34.26
N LEU A 19 -1.25 4.23 -34.26
CA LEU A 19 -0.34 4.41 -33.07
C LEU A 19 -1.14 4.83 -31.83
N VAL A 20 -2.04 5.79 -31.96
CA VAL A 20 -2.91 6.22 -30.87
C VAL A 20 -3.82 5.08 -30.40
N GLY A 21 -4.44 4.35 -31.31
CA GLY A 21 -5.29 3.20 -31.00
C GLY A 21 -4.53 2.11 -30.24
N PHE A 22 -3.34 1.77 -30.72
CA PHE A 22 -2.49 0.76 -30.09
C PHE A 22 -2.00 1.20 -28.71
N THR A 23 -1.55 2.44 -28.58
CA THR A 23 -1.11 2.98 -27.27
C THR A 23 -2.26 3.04 -26.26
N SER A 24 -3.46 3.47 -26.70
CA SER A 24 -4.65 3.49 -25.86
C SER A 24 -5.08 2.09 -25.42
N TYR A 25 -5.04 1.11 -26.33
CA TYR A 25 -5.32 -0.28 -26.00
C TYR A 25 -4.40 -0.81 -24.89
N TRP A 26 -3.10 -0.64 -25.05
CA TRP A 26 -2.12 -1.09 -24.05
C TRP A 26 -2.24 -0.33 -22.73
N SER A 27 -2.53 0.96 -22.78
CA SER A 27 -2.67 1.78 -21.59
C SER A 27 -3.92 1.45 -20.76
N VAL A 28 -5.01 1.03 -21.39
CA VAL A 28 -6.28 0.77 -20.70
C VAL A 28 -6.43 -0.71 -20.33
N PHE A 29 -6.15 -1.62 -21.27
CA PHE A 29 -6.42 -3.05 -21.06
C PHE A 29 -5.26 -3.81 -20.43
N GLU A 30 -4.03 -3.54 -20.86
CA GLU A 30 -2.87 -4.27 -20.35
C GLU A 30 -2.25 -3.64 -19.08
N ALA A 31 -2.49 -2.35 -18.83
CA ALA A 31 -1.99 -1.70 -17.61
C ALA A 31 -2.52 -2.37 -16.34
N LYS A 32 -3.77 -2.83 -16.36
CA LYS A 32 -4.39 -3.54 -15.24
C LYS A 32 -3.74 -4.91 -15.01
N ALA A 33 -3.53 -5.68 -16.08
CA ALA A 33 -2.86 -6.97 -16.02
C ALA A 33 -1.38 -6.86 -15.60
N LEU A 34 -0.71 -5.75 -15.95
CA LEU A 34 0.66 -5.49 -15.51
C LEU A 34 0.76 -5.07 -14.04
N LYS A 35 -0.25 -4.37 -13.51
CA LYS A 35 -0.33 -4.03 -12.08
C LYS A 35 -0.55 -5.28 -11.20
N GLU A 36 -1.29 -6.25 -11.69
CA GLU A 36 -1.63 -7.48 -10.96
C GLU A 36 -0.55 -8.57 -11.05
N LYS A 37 0.50 -8.39 -11.85
CA LYS A 37 1.60 -9.36 -11.89
C LYS A 37 2.35 -9.37 -10.56
N GLU A 38 2.51 -10.56 -9.96
CA GLU A 38 3.29 -10.80 -8.73
C GLU A 38 4.72 -10.23 -8.76
N VAL A 39 5.25 -10.00 -9.96
CA VAL A 39 6.60 -9.41 -10.18
C VAL A 39 6.61 -7.90 -9.97
N ASN A 40 5.46 -7.22 -9.97
CA ASN A 40 5.40 -5.78 -9.78
C ASN A 40 5.58 -5.42 -8.29
N ARG A 41 6.84 -5.31 -7.87
CA ARG A 41 7.21 -4.93 -6.50
C ARG A 41 7.12 -3.44 -6.21
N ARG A 42 6.78 -2.61 -7.20
CA ARG A 42 6.69 -1.15 -7.02
C ARG A 42 5.68 -0.73 -5.93
N PRO A 43 4.42 -1.19 -5.97
CA PRO A 43 3.47 -0.83 -4.93
C PRO A 43 3.92 -1.27 -3.54
N LEU A 44 4.55 -2.44 -3.45
CA LEU A 44 5.10 -2.97 -2.19
C LEU A 44 6.25 -2.12 -1.64
N LEU A 45 7.08 -1.56 -2.52
CA LEU A 45 8.18 -0.68 -2.12
C LEU A 45 7.68 0.71 -1.71
N GLU A 46 6.65 1.22 -2.37
CA GLU A 46 5.99 2.49 -2.03
C GLU A 46 5.31 2.39 -0.65
N THR A 47 4.60 1.31 -0.38
CA THR A 47 3.99 1.05 0.94
C THR A 47 5.03 1.01 2.08
N GLN A 48 6.27 0.57 1.80
CA GLN A 48 7.36 0.59 2.79
C GLN A 48 7.90 1.98 3.10
N GLN A 49 7.61 2.99 2.29
CA GLN A 49 8.03 4.37 2.55
C GLN A 49 7.12 5.07 3.55
N ILE A 50 5.91 4.57 3.72
CA ILE A 50 4.92 5.12 4.64
C ILE A 50 5.11 4.51 6.04
N ARG A 51 5.16 5.36 7.04
CA ARG A 51 5.14 4.93 8.43
C ARG A 51 3.71 4.58 8.84
N ARG A 52 3.36 3.30 8.81
CA ARG A 52 2.03 2.85 9.28
C ARG A 52 1.85 3.18 10.76
N GLY A 53 0.66 3.63 11.11
CA GLY A 53 0.25 3.92 12.47
C GLY A 53 0.40 2.71 13.41
N ARG A 54 0.45 2.97 14.69
CA ARG A 54 0.52 1.92 15.73
C ARG A 54 -0.85 1.31 15.94
N ILE A 55 -0.86 0.04 16.34
CA ILE A 55 -2.05 -0.62 16.89
C ILE A 55 -1.80 -0.82 18.38
N LEU A 56 -2.71 -0.32 19.19
CA LEU A 56 -2.62 -0.32 20.64
C LEU A 56 -3.76 -1.15 21.23
N ALA A 57 -3.49 -1.86 22.32
CA ALA A 57 -4.50 -2.48 23.15
C ALA A 57 -5.24 -1.42 23.98
N ALA A 58 -6.29 -1.81 24.69
CA ALA A 58 -7.09 -0.91 25.53
C ALA A 58 -6.29 -0.28 26.67
N ASP A 59 -5.28 -0.97 27.17
CA ASP A 59 -4.36 -0.54 28.21
C ASP A 59 -3.16 0.29 27.70
N GLY A 60 -3.10 0.53 26.36
CA GLY A 60 -2.00 1.23 25.70
C GLY A 60 -0.80 0.35 25.33
N THR A 61 -0.85 -0.96 25.58
CA THR A 61 0.18 -1.90 25.12
C THR A 61 0.32 -1.85 23.61
N VAL A 62 1.56 -1.75 23.11
CA VAL A 62 1.82 -1.65 21.66
C VAL A 62 1.77 -3.04 21.04
N ILE A 63 0.70 -3.32 20.33
CA ILE A 63 0.50 -4.60 19.61
C ILE A 63 1.29 -4.62 18.31
N ALA A 64 1.22 -3.54 17.53
CA ALA A 64 1.95 -3.41 16.27
C ALA A 64 2.52 -2.02 16.09
N LYS A 65 3.75 -1.93 15.55
CA LYS A 65 4.43 -0.67 15.24
C LYS A 65 5.31 -0.79 14.01
N SER A 66 5.59 0.34 13.37
CA SER A 66 6.52 0.44 12.24
C SER A 66 7.89 0.93 12.72
N ILE A 67 8.95 0.22 12.33
CA ILE A 67 10.33 0.59 12.65
C ILE A 67 11.03 0.98 11.36
N GLY A 68 11.58 2.20 11.31
CA GLY A 68 12.35 2.68 10.17
C GLY A 68 13.73 2.04 10.11
N LYS A 69 14.12 1.57 8.91
CA LYS A 69 15.47 1.10 8.58
C LYS A 69 16.03 1.95 7.45
N GLY A 70 17.31 2.29 7.53
CA GLY A 70 17.97 3.16 6.55
C GLY A 70 17.88 4.66 6.91
N ARG A 71 18.45 5.51 6.03
CA ARG A 71 18.49 6.98 6.19
C ARG A 71 18.09 7.67 4.90
N GLY A 72 17.52 8.86 5.01
CA GLY A 72 17.14 9.68 3.86
C GLY A 72 16.08 9.05 2.97
N PRO A 73 16.15 9.22 1.65
CA PRO A 73 15.15 8.73 0.67
C PRO A 73 15.03 7.20 0.60
N GLU A 74 16.03 6.49 1.09
CA GLU A 74 16.05 5.01 1.14
C GLU A 74 15.47 4.46 2.44
N LYS A 75 14.98 5.32 3.34
CA LYS A 75 14.37 4.88 4.58
C LYS A 75 13.14 4.04 4.29
N ARG A 76 13.11 2.84 4.85
CA ARG A 76 12.00 1.90 4.72
C ARG A 76 11.47 1.54 6.10
N TYR A 77 10.16 1.34 6.19
CA TYR A 77 9.51 0.94 7.42
C TYR A 77 9.18 -0.54 7.37
N VAL A 78 9.46 -1.22 8.48
CA VAL A 78 9.17 -2.64 8.66
C VAL A 78 8.20 -2.79 9.83
N ARG A 79 7.12 -3.53 9.60
CA ARG A 79 6.13 -3.82 10.64
C ARG A 79 6.73 -4.76 11.70
N ARG A 80 6.46 -4.49 12.96
CA ARG A 80 6.90 -5.26 14.12
C ARG A 80 5.76 -5.45 15.08
N TYR A 81 5.68 -6.65 15.63
CA TYR A 81 4.69 -7.09 16.60
C TYR A 81 5.41 -7.44 17.89
N PRO A 82 5.51 -6.51 18.88
CA PRO A 82 6.28 -6.73 20.12
C PRO A 82 5.78 -7.91 20.94
N GLU A 83 4.45 -8.12 20.98
CA GLU A 83 3.80 -9.20 21.72
C GLU A 83 3.79 -10.55 20.95
N GLY A 84 4.48 -10.62 19.82
CA GLY A 84 4.63 -11.86 19.05
C GLY A 84 3.31 -12.46 18.58
N SER A 85 3.10 -13.74 18.87
CA SER A 85 1.91 -14.50 18.48
C SER A 85 0.66 -14.21 19.30
N LEU A 86 0.79 -13.53 20.45
CA LEU A 86 -0.31 -13.29 21.38
C LEU A 86 -1.56 -12.70 20.70
N PHE A 87 -1.34 -11.74 19.81
CA PHE A 87 -2.39 -11.08 19.06
C PHE A 87 -2.44 -11.51 17.57
N GLY A 88 -1.76 -12.58 17.21
CA GLY A 88 -1.62 -13.01 15.83
C GLY A 88 -2.94 -13.25 15.11
N HIS A 89 -3.91 -13.89 15.77
CA HIS A 89 -5.23 -14.15 15.20
C HIS A 89 -6.10 -12.89 15.06
N PRO A 90 -6.32 -12.08 16.11
CA PRO A 90 -7.22 -10.92 16.00
C PRO A 90 -6.61 -9.76 15.18
N ILE A 91 -5.30 -9.61 15.18
CA ILE A 91 -4.62 -8.49 14.48
C ILE A 91 -4.17 -8.89 13.08
N GLY A 92 -3.78 -10.14 12.89
CA GLY A 92 -3.18 -10.60 11.65
C GLY A 92 -1.76 -10.08 11.47
N TYR A 93 -1.40 -9.84 10.23
CA TYR A 93 -0.05 -9.40 9.86
C TYR A 93 -0.05 -8.44 8.68
N SER A 94 1.03 -7.69 8.56
CA SER A 94 1.34 -6.85 7.41
C SER A 94 2.79 -7.08 7.01
N PHE A 95 3.00 -7.90 5.99
CA PHE A 95 4.32 -8.22 5.45
C PHE A 95 4.38 -7.96 3.96
N VAL A 96 5.48 -7.39 3.51
CA VAL A 96 5.71 -7.06 2.09
C VAL A 96 5.60 -8.28 1.17
N SER A 97 5.98 -9.46 1.66
CA SER A 97 5.97 -10.70 0.87
C SER A 97 4.62 -11.43 0.87
N GLN A 98 3.78 -11.20 1.88
CA GLN A 98 2.55 -11.94 2.10
C GLN A 98 1.30 -11.06 2.06
N GLY A 99 1.49 -9.73 2.01
CA GLY A 99 0.41 -8.75 2.08
C GLY A 99 -0.11 -8.52 3.50
N ASP A 100 -1.32 -8.00 3.60
CA ASP A 100 -1.99 -7.67 4.84
C ASP A 100 -3.12 -8.66 5.12
N ALA A 101 -3.31 -9.02 6.39
CA ALA A 101 -4.36 -9.92 6.83
C ALA A 101 -5.15 -9.34 8.01
N GLU A 102 -6.38 -9.82 8.19
CA GLU A 102 -7.28 -9.54 9.31
C GLU A 102 -7.41 -8.03 9.61
N PHE A 103 -7.21 -7.61 10.85
CA PHE A 103 -7.35 -6.23 11.31
C PHE A 103 -6.44 -5.26 10.53
N GLU A 104 -5.20 -5.65 10.25
CA GLU A 104 -4.24 -4.87 9.46
C GLU A 104 -4.78 -4.57 8.06
N ARG A 105 -5.47 -5.53 7.45
CA ARG A 105 -6.09 -5.38 6.14
C ARG A 105 -7.34 -4.50 6.18
N PHE A 106 -8.24 -4.75 7.16
CA PHE A 106 -9.49 -3.99 7.27
C PHE A 106 -9.28 -2.51 7.56
N HIS A 107 -8.23 -2.18 8.31
CA HIS A 107 -7.91 -0.81 8.70
C HIS A 107 -6.70 -0.24 7.94
N ASN A 108 -6.39 -0.80 6.78
CA ASN A 108 -5.23 -0.40 6.00
C ASN A 108 -5.24 1.09 5.66
N GLU A 109 -6.36 1.63 5.22
CA GLU A 109 -6.52 3.04 4.84
C GLU A 109 -6.14 3.97 6.02
N ALA A 110 -6.71 3.73 7.20
CA ALA A 110 -6.39 4.50 8.39
C ALA A 110 -4.93 4.33 8.83
N LEU A 111 -4.42 3.08 8.81
CA LEU A 111 -3.05 2.78 9.21
C LEU A 111 -2.00 3.36 8.26
N VAL A 112 -2.34 3.59 7.01
CA VAL A 112 -1.47 4.22 5.99
C VAL A 112 -1.68 5.73 5.93
N GLY A 113 -2.81 6.24 6.48
CA GLY A 113 -3.15 7.66 6.45
C GLY A 113 -3.72 8.11 5.11
N GLU A 114 -4.40 7.21 4.39
CA GLU A 114 -5.15 7.56 3.18
C GLU A 114 -6.50 8.19 3.57
N GLU A 115 -6.51 9.45 3.98
CA GLU A 115 -7.76 10.14 4.34
C GLU A 115 -8.45 10.81 3.15
N SER A 116 -7.70 11.25 2.14
CA SER A 116 -8.24 11.69 0.85
C SER A 116 -7.17 11.79 -0.24
N GLU A 117 -7.56 11.56 -1.51
CA GLU A 117 -6.65 11.72 -2.65
C GLU A 117 -6.09 13.15 -2.76
N PHE A 118 -6.85 14.16 -2.33
CA PHE A 118 -6.44 15.57 -2.37
C PHE A 118 -5.38 15.91 -1.32
N GLU A 119 -5.47 15.38 -0.12
CA GLU A 119 -4.48 15.60 0.94
C GLU A 119 -3.15 14.91 0.60
N SER A 120 -3.20 13.72 0.03
CA SER A 120 -2.02 13.00 -0.45
C SER A 120 -1.26 13.80 -1.52
N ILE A 121 -1.95 14.45 -2.46
CA ILE A 121 -1.33 15.30 -3.49
C ILE A 121 -0.71 16.56 -2.87
N LEU A 122 -1.38 17.21 -1.93
CA LEU A 122 -0.86 18.39 -1.25
C LEU A 122 0.38 18.05 -0.41
N ASP A 123 0.38 16.93 0.29
CA ASP A 123 1.52 16.48 1.09
C ASP A 123 2.73 16.14 0.22
N GLN A 124 2.51 15.53 -0.96
CA GLN A 124 3.57 15.31 -1.94
C GLN A 124 4.16 16.62 -2.46
N ILE A 125 3.33 17.63 -2.76
CA ILE A 125 3.79 18.96 -3.23
C ILE A 125 4.55 19.70 -2.12
N LEU A 126 4.11 19.57 -0.87
CA LEU A 126 4.71 20.21 0.30
C LEU A 126 5.91 19.42 0.86
N GLY A 127 6.25 18.27 0.30
CA GLY A 127 7.34 17.40 0.75
C GLY A 127 7.13 16.85 2.16
N ARG A 128 5.87 16.71 2.60
CA ARG A 128 5.53 16.08 3.87
C ARG A 128 5.52 14.57 3.71
N ASN A 129 6.09 13.86 4.67
CA ASN A 129 6.01 12.41 4.70
C ASN A 129 4.63 11.99 5.19
N GLN A 130 3.93 11.19 4.42
CA GLN A 130 2.69 10.56 4.84
C GLN A 130 2.95 9.67 6.06
N GLU A 131 2.22 9.89 7.13
CA GLU A 131 2.26 9.08 8.34
C GLU A 131 0.85 8.51 8.60
N GLY A 132 0.79 7.24 8.95
CA GLY A 132 -0.48 6.58 9.27
C GLY A 132 -0.99 6.93 10.66
N ASN A 133 -2.30 6.78 10.86
CA ASN A 133 -2.99 7.05 12.10
C ASN A 133 -2.86 5.88 13.08
N ASP A 134 -2.67 6.19 14.36
CA ASP A 134 -2.67 5.20 15.41
C ASP A 134 -4.10 4.72 15.71
N ILE A 135 -4.28 3.42 15.91
CA ILE A 135 -5.58 2.84 16.23
C ILE A 135 -5.50 2.20 17.63
N VAL A 136 -6.45 2.57 18.49
CA VAL A 136 -6.65 1.94 19.79
C VAL A 136 -7.75 0.90 19.66
N THR A 137 -7.45 -0.34 20.03
CA THR A 137 -8.41 -1.45 20.03
C THR A 137 -9.00 -1.66 21.41
N ASN A 138 -10.08 -2.43 21.49
CA ASN A 138 -10.67 -2.88 22.75
C ASN A 138 -10.05 -4.20 23.26
N LEU A 139 -8.95 -4.64 22.67
CA LEU A 139 -8.27 -5.87 23.08
C LEU A 139 -7.58 -5.64 24.42
N ASP A 140 -7.72 -6.62 25.30
CA ASP A 140 -7.06 -6.68 26.61
C ASP A 140 -5.92 -7.67 26.57
N ALA A 141 -4.70 -7.20 26.87
CA ALA A 141 -3.50 -8.01 26.77
C ALA A 141 -3.45 -9.12 27.84
N GLU A 142 -4.00 -8.86 29.02
CA GLU A 142 -4.03 -9.85 30.11
C GLU A 142 -5.04 -10.95 29.82
N ALA A 143 -6.25 -10.56 29.40
CA ALA A 143 -7.26 -11.53 29.00
C ALA A 143 -6.79 -12.42 27.84
N GLN A 144 -6.06 -11.85 26.89
CA GLN A 144 -5.51 -12.61 25.77
C GLN A 144 -4.44 -13.61 26.21
N ARG A 145 -3.58 -13.26 27.21
CA ARG A 145 -2.58 -14.18 27.76
C ARG A 145 -3.22 -15.36 28.49
N VAL A 146 -4.26 -15.09 29.30
CA VAL A 146 -5.00 -16.15 30.00
C VAL A 146 -5.65 -17.09 28.99
N ALA A 147 -6.35 -16.54 27.98
CA ALA A 147 -7.00 -17.34 26.96
C ALA A 147 -6.02 -18.20 26.16
N LEU A 148 -4.83 -17.68 25.84
CA LEU A 148 -3.81 -18.44 25.13
C LEU A 148 -3.24 -19.57 26.00
N ALA A 149 -3.00 -19.31 27.28
CA ALA A 149 -2.49 -20.32 28.21
C ALA A 149 -3.47 -21.49 28.38
N ASP A 150 -4.78 -21.20 28.48
CA ASP A 150 -5.83 -22.22 28.58
C ASP A 150 -5.97 -23.07 27.30
N LEU A 151 -5.54 -22.57 26.16
CA LEU A 151 -5.59 -23.31 24.88
C LEU A 151 -4.36 -24.20 24.66
N GLU A 152 -3.28 -23.97 25.38
CA GLU A 152 -2.04 -24.75 25.28
C GLU A 152 -2.02 -25.96 26.26
N GLU A 153 -2.99 -26.06 27.19
CA GLU A 153 -3.20 -27.22 28.08
C GLU A 153 -4.04 -28.31 27.37
#